data_195ae1b04a19e3e37fd87617bbae17b8
#
_entry.id   195ae1b04a19e3e37fd87617bbae17b8
#
_cell.length_a   1.000
_cell.length_b   1.000
_cell.length_c   1.000
_cell.angle_alpha   90.00
_cell.angle_beta   90.00
_cell.angle_gamma   90.00
#
_symmetry.space_group_name_H-M   'P 1'
#
loop_
_entity.id
_entity.type
_entity.pdbx_description
1 polymer ?
#
loop_
_entity_poly.entity_id
_entity_poly.type
_entity_poly.pdbx_seq_one_letter_code
_entity_poly.pdbx_strand_id
1 'polypeptide(L)'
;GYDKMKQLVWFWNALCGDSERLADEVESLRETFVDRNGNSVVGCSKESFQSFREDLKTDSFMFSYERAAKFYAINRSSFSGATFSGGWSEKAATARFTDSSVQRLRDFKAENFRVDYADFENAILSHPKAFLYLDPPYMLETSQNSLYGVNGDLHKGFEHEKLHSILSTRDRWVMSYNDCEQIREMYKDYEIIAAEWS
;
A
#
# COMPACT_ATOMS: atom_id res chain seq x y z
N GLY A 1 3.36 7.93 10.17
CA GLY A 1 3.83 7.61 8.83
C GLY A 1 3.23 8.53 7.78
N TYR A 2 3.77 8.48 6.58
CA TYR A 2 3.30 9.27 5.43
C TYR A 2 3.29 8.40 4.18
N ASP A 3 2.29 8.62 3.32
CA ASP A 3 2.21 7.98 2.01
C ASP A 3 1.55 8.92 1.00
N LYS A 4 1.93 8.81 -0.27
CA LYS A 4 1.35 9.57 -1.38
C LYS A 4 0.15 8.87 -2.02
N MET A 5 -0.12 7.63 -1.63
CA MET A 5 -1.29 6.86 -2.06
C MET A 5 -2.47 7.14 -1.11
N LYS A 6 -3.36 8.06 -1.51
CA LYS A 6 -4.48 8.48 -0.64
C LYS A 6 -5.36 7.31 -0.18
N GLN A 7 -5.56 6.29 -1.00
CA GLN A 7 -6.39 5.13 -0.66
C GLN A 7 -5.76 4.30 0.47
N LEU A 8 -4.43 4.18 0.49
CA LEU A 8 -3.71 3.55 1.59
C LEU A 8 -3.80 4.38 2.87
N VAL A 9 -3.68 5.71 2.75
CA VAL A 9 -3.86 6.63 3.88
C VAL A 9 -5.29 6.53 4.45
N TRP A 10 -6.32 6.48 3.61
CA TRP A 10 -7.70 6.27 4.06
C TRP A 10 -7.88 4.95 4.80
N PHE A 11 -7.31 3.87 4.29
CA PHE A 11 -7.35 2.57 4.95
C PHE A 11 -6.74 2.65 6.36
N TRP A 12 -5.54 3.21 6.49
CA TRP A 12 -4.89 3.36 7.79
C TRP A 12 -5.66 4.28 8.73
N ASN A 13 -6.21 5.38 8.23
CA ASN A 13 -7.02 6.29 9.05
C ASN A 13 -8.33 5.65 9.52
N ALA A 14 -8.97 4.83 8.68
CA ALA A 14 -10.14 4.06 9.09
C ALA A 14 -9.77 3.01 10.14
N LEU A 15 -8.69 2.25 9.91
CA LEU A 15 -8.25 1.18 10.82
C LEU A 15 -7.83 1.72 12.19
N CYS A 16 -7.14 2.85 12.24
CA CYS A 16 -6.74 3.49 13.50
C CYS A 16 -7.88 4.26 14.18
N GLY A 17 -8.85 4.75 13.42
CA GLY A 17 -9.98 5.52 13.94
C GLY A 17 -11.05 4.65 14.57
N ASP A 18 -11.52 3.65 13.84
CA ASP A 18 -12.54 2.69 14.28
C ASP A 18 -12.38 1.39 13.51
N SER A 19 -11.59 0.47 14.06
CA SER A 19 -11.28 -0.82 13.45
C SER A 19 -12.51 -1.74 13.34
N GLU A 20 -13.44 -1.67 14.29
CA GLU A 20 -14.71 -2.41 14.26
C GLU A 20 -15.57 -1.98 13.08
N ARG A 21 -15.79 -0.68 12.94
CA ARG A 21 -16.54 -0.12 11.83
C ARG A 21 -15.91 -0.45 10.48
N LEU A 22 -14.57 -0.33 10.36
CA LEU A 22 -13.90 -0.73 9.13
C LEU A 22 -14.12 -2.20 8.82
N ALA A 23 -14.03 -3.07 9.83
CA ALA A 23 -14.23 -4.50 9.65
C ALA A 23 -15.67 -4.83 9.22
N ASP A 24 -16.67 -4.14 9.77
CA ASP A 24 -18.08 -4.29 9.36
C ASP A 24 -18.30 -3.88 7.90
N GLU A 25 -17.73 -2.75 7.49
CA GLU A 25 -17.78 -2.32 6.09
C GLU A 25 -17.08 -3.34 5.16
N VAL A 26 -15.91 -3.85 5.56
CA VAL A 26 -15.16 -4.87 4.81
C VAL A 26 -15.96 -6.17 4.71
N GLU A 27 -16.59 -6.59 5.79
CA GLU A 27 -17.41 -7.81 5.82
C GLU A 27 -18.62 -7.69 4.89
N SER A 28 -19.26 -6.52 4.85
CA SER A 28 -20.40 -6.24 3.96
C SER A 28 -20.04 -6.32 2.46
N LEU A 29 -18.78 -6.17 2.10
CA LEU A 29 -18.30 -6.29 0.72
C LEU A 29 -17.98 -7.74 0.30
N ARG A 30 -18.03 -8.68 1.25
CA ARG A 30 -17.83 -10.10 0.95
C ARG A 30 -19.12 -10.70 0.43
N GLU A 31 -19.02 -11.42 -0.66
CA GLU A 31 -20.15 -12.01 -1.35
C GLU A 31 -19.91 -13.48 -1.70
N THR A 32 -20.97 -14.20 -1.94
CA THR A 32 -20.92 -15.56 -2.48
C THR A 32 -20.90 -15.49 -4.01
N PHE A 33 -19.93 -16.11 -4.64
CA PHE A 33 -19.86 -16.24 -6.10
C PHE A 33 -19.43 -17.65 -6.51
N VAL A 34 -19.54 -17.97 -7.79
CA VAL A 34 -19.15 -19.29 -8.33
C VAL A 34 -17.72 -19.19 -8.86
N ASP A 35 -16.85 -20.05 -8.37
CA ASP A 35 -15.46 -20.15 -8.84
C ASP A 35 -15.38 -20.84 -10.23
N ARG A 36 -14.18 -20.83 -10.84
CA ARG A 36 -13.95 -21.46 -12.15
C ARG A 36 -14.20 -22.98 -12.18
N ASN A 37 -14.28 -23.63 -11.01
CA ASN A 37 -14.57 -25.07 -10.87
C ASN A 37 -16.07 -25.33 -10.63
N GLY A 38 -16.91 -24.30 -10.60
CA GLY A 38 -18.34 -24.41 -10.34
C GLY A 38 -18.72 -24.47 -8.85
N ASN A 39 -17.78 -24.21 -7.93
CA ASN A 39 -18.04 -24.21 -6.50
C ASN A 39 -18.55 -22.84 -6.01
N SER A 40 -19.47 -22.86 -5.05
CA SER A 40 -19.89 -21.67 -4.33
C SER A 40 -18.82 -21.30 -3.30
N VAL A 41 -18.24 -20.11 -3.42
CA VAL A 41 -17.16 -19.61 -2.56
C VAL A 41 -17.48 -18.19 -2.07
N VAL A 42 -16.91 -17.80 -0.93
CA VAL A 42 -17.06 -16.46 -0.36
C VAL A 42 -15.80 -15.64 -0.55
N GLY A 43 -15.95 -14.39 -0.97
CA GLY A 43 -14.84 -13.48 -1.16
C GLY A 43 -15.27 -12.23 -1.92
N CYS A 44 -14.44 -11.74 -2.84
CA CYS A 44 -14.76 -10.63 -3.74
C CYS A 44 -14.77 -11.15 -5.19
N SER A 45 -15.91 -11.09 -5.85
CA SER A 45 -16.05 -11.49 -7.26
C SER A 45 -15.20 -10.60 -8.17
N LYS A 46 -15.01 -11.03 -9.40
CA LYS A 46 -14.29 -10.24 -10.41
C LYS A 46 -15.03 -8.94 -10.74
N GLU A 47 -16.34 -9.00 -10.79
CA GLU A 47 -17.24 -7.88 -11.08
C GLU A 47 -17.15 -6.82 -9.97
N SER A 48 -17.27 -7.24 -8.70
CA SER A 48 -17.13 -6.35 -7.55
C SER A 48 -15.73 -5.76 -7.45
N PHE A 49 -14.68 -6.55 -7.68
CA PHE A 49 -13.30 -6.05 -7.74
C PHE A 49 -13.14 -4.94 -8.78
N GLN A 50 -13.70 -5.10 -9.98
CA GLN A 50 -13.62 -4.10 -11.05
C GLN A 50 -14.39 -2.83 -10.67
N SER A 51 -15.61 -2.97 -10.14
CA SER A 51 -16.42 -1.86 -9.68
C SER A 51 -15.71 -1.05 -8.58
N PHE A 52 -15.20 -1.71 -7.53
CA PHE A 52 -14.47 -1.06 -6.44
C PHE A 52 -13.23 -0.32 -6.94
N ARG A 53 -12.52 -0.94 -7.88
CA ARG A 53 -11.32 -0.36 -8.46
C ARG A 53 -11.62 0.91 -9.27
N GLU A 54 -12.71 0.94 -10.05
CA GLU A 54 -13.14 2.14 -10.77
C GLU A 54 -13.62 3.23 -9.81
N ASP A 55 -14.41 2.91 -8.79
CA ASP A 55 -14.83 3.86 -7.76
C ASP A 55 -13.64 4.54 -7.07
N LEU A 56 -12.58 3.78 -6.79
CA LEU A 56 -11.40 4.28 -6.10
C LEU A 56 -10.45 5.10 -6.99
N LYS A 57 -10.58 5.01 -8.31
CA LYS A 57 -9.85 5.86 -9.26
C LYS A 57 -10.42 7.26 -9.35
N THR A 58 -11.68 7.44 -8.99
CA THR A 58 -12.30 8.77 -9.00
C THR A 58 -11.55 9.71 -8.06
N ASP A 59 -11.31 10.93 -8.50
CA ASP A 59 -10.50 11.92 -7.78
C ASP A 59 -11.30 12.59 -6.63
N SER A 60 -11.98 11.79 -5.83
CA SER A 60 -12.60 12.26 -4.60
C SER A 60 -11.55 12.33 -3.50
N PHE A 61 -11.37 13.49 -2.90
CA PHE A 61 -10.55 13.66 -1.70
C PHE A 61 -11.30 13.27 -0.41
N MET A 62 -12.55 12.83 -0.53
CA MET A 62 -13.37 12.52 0.64
C MET A 62 -13.00 11.14 1.21
N PHE A 63 -12.50 11.16 2.44
CA PHE A 63 -12.37 9.96 3.27
C PHE A 63 -13.76 9.37 3.56
N SER A 64 -13.88 8.05 3.46
CA SER A 64 -14.98 7.27 4.03
C SER A 64 -14.51 5.86 4.39
N TYR A 65 -15.20 5.24 5.35
CA TYR A 65 -14.96 3.84 5.72
C TYR A 65 -15.26 2.89 4.56
N GLU A 66 -16.30 3.17 3.78
CA GLU A 66 -16.63 2.42 2.56
C GLU A 66 -15.45 2.43 1.56
N ARG A 67 -14.84 3.57 1.30
CA ARG A 67 -13.68 3.67 0.40
C ARG A 67 -12.45 2.94 0.94
N ALA A 68 -12.23 3.01 2.25
CA ALA A 68 -11.17 2.26 2.91
C ALA A 68 -11.40 0.74 2.83
N ALA A 69 -12.64 0.30 3.00
CA ALA A 69 -13.05 -1.10 2.86
C ALA A 69 -12.88 -1.60 1.41
N LYS A 70 -13.31 -0.81 0.40
CA LYS A 70 -13.09 -1.14 -1.02
C LYS A 70 -11.60 -1.27 -1.34
N PHE A 71 -10.75 -0.38 -0.80
CA PHE A 71 -9.30 -0.49 -0.97
C PHE A 71 -8.76 -1.79 -0.38
N TYR A 72 -9.19 -2.16 0.82
CA TYR A 72 -8.81 -3.44 1.43
C TYR A 72 -9.27 -4.63 0.58
N ALA A 73 -10.53 -4.63 0.11
CA ALA A 73 -11.08 -5.69 -0.72
C ALA A 73 -10.27 -5.90 -2.01
N ILE A 74 -9.93 -4.81 -2.74
CA ILE A 74 -9.10 -4.94 -3.96
C ILE A 74 -7.66 -5.37 -3.65
N ASN A 75 -7.08 -4.94 -2.52
CA ASN A 75 -5.76 -5.41 -2.10
C ASN A 75 -5.76 -6.93 -1.84
N ARG A 76 -6.76 -7.43 -1.09
CA ARG A 76 -6.87 -8.86 -0.74
C ARG A 76 -7.20 -9.74 -1.95
N SER A 77 -7.85 -9.18 -2.97
CA SER A 77 -8.35 -9.92 -4.15
C SER A 77 -7.50 -9.74 -5.41
N SER A 78 -6.47 -8.88 -5.38
CA SER A 78 -5.55 -8.69 -6.50
C SER A 78 -4.41 -9.71 -6.49
N PHE A 79 -3.85 -9.99 -7.67
CA PHE A 79 -2.64 -10.77 -7.81
C PHE A 79 -1.51 -10.11 -7.00
N SER A 80 -0.83 -10.88 -6.15
CA SER A 80 0.26 -10.43 -5.26
C SER A 80 -0.05 -9.22 -4.36
N GLY A 81 -1.33 -8.85 -4.20
CA GLY A 81 -1.70 -7.66 -3.41
C GLY A 81 -1.42 -6.32 -4.10
N ALA A 82 -1.18 -6.33 -5.40
CA ALA A 82 -0.77 -5.15 -6.16
C ALA A 82 -1.89 -4.12 -6.41
N THR A 83 -3.06 -4.30 -5.79
CA THR A 83 -4.19 -3.34 -5.83
C THR A 83 -4.53 -2.84 -7.24
N PHE A 84 -4.17 -1.61 -7.57
CA PHE A 84 -4.51 -0.96 -8.83
C PHE A 84 -3.71 -1.48 -10.02
N SER A 85 -2.46 -1.87 -9.83
CA SER A 85 -1.59 -2.40 -10.89
C SER A 85 -1.78 -3.91 -11.13
N GLY A 86 -2.32 -4.62 -10.13
CA GLY A 86 -2.64 -6.05 -10.22
C GLY A 86 -4.02 -6.30 -10.81
N GLY A 87 -4.16 -7.41 -11.55
CA GLY A 87 -5.46 -7.95 -11.94
C GLY A 87 -6.13 -8.70 -10.79
N TRP A 88 -7.45 -8.96 -10.90
CA TRP A 88 -8.17 -9.85 -10.01
C TRP A 88 -7.57 -11.26 -10.04
N SER A 89 -7.51 -11.88 -8.89
CA SER A 89 -7.07 -13.26 -8.72
C SER A 89 -8.08 -14.02 -7.87
N GLU A 90 -8.75 -15.00 -8.46
CA GLU A 90 -9.70 -15.87 -7.76
C GLU A 90 -9.07 -16.52 -6.52
N LYS A 91 -7.85 -17.06 -6.66
CA LYS A 91 -7.11 -17.63 -5.53
C LYS A 91 -6.87 -16.61 -4.42
N ALA A 92 -6.55 -15.38 -4.76
CA ALA A 92 -6.37 -14.32 -3.77
C ALA A 92 -7.69 -13.92 -3.12
N ALA A 93 -8.75 -13.74 -3.91
CA ALA A 93 -10.08 -13.34 -3.45
C ALA A 93 -10.70 -14.36 -2.47
N THR A 94 -10.41 -15.64 -2.63
CA THR A 94 -10.92 -16.71 -1.75
C THR A 94 -9.99 -17.04 -0.58
N ALA A 95 -8.68 -17.02 -0.79
CA ALA A 95 -7.71 -17.46 0.22
C ALA A 95 -7.19 -16.32 1.12
N ARG A 96 -7.31 -15.06 0.71
CA ARG A 96 -6.82 -13.90 1.47
C ARG A 96 -7.93 -12.98 1.98
N PHE A 97 -9.09 -12.97 1.32
CA PHE A 97 -10.25 -12.19 1.74
C PHE A 97 -11.23 -13.07 2.54
N THR A 98 -10.80 -13.45 3.72
CA THR A 98 -11.43 -14.47 4.59
C THR A 98 -11.95 -13.86 5.89
N ASP A 99 -12.79 -14.60 6.64
CA ASP A 99 -13.26 -14.21 7.98
C ASP A 99 -12.08 -13.90 8.90
N SER A 100 -11.04 -14.72 8.86
CA SER A 100 -9.83 -14.49 9.67
C SER A 100 -9.10 -13.21 9.30
N SER A 101 -9.20 -12.76 8.04
CA SER A 101 -8.61 -11.50 7.60
C SER A 101 -9.43 -10.29 8.07
N VAL A 102 -10.75 -10.42 8.14
CA VAL A 102 -11.67 -9.42 8.73
C VAL A 102 -11.47 -9.35 10.24
N GLN A 103 -11.37 -10.52 10.91
CA GLN A 103 -11.14 -10.55 12.35
C GLN A 103 -9.84 -9.86 12.75
N ARG A 104 -8.77 -9.99 11.95
CA ARG A 104 -7.52 -9.23 12.19
C ARG A 104 -7.69 -7.71 12.11
N LEU A 105 -8.64 -7.20 11.31
CA LEU A 105 -8.97 -5.77 11.33
C LEU A 105 -9.66 -5.39 12.65
N ARG A 106 -10.62 -6.19 13.12
CA ARG A 106 -11.33 -5.96 14.40
C ARG A 106 -10.34 -5.95 15.58
N ASP A 107 -9.40 -6.88 15.58
CA ASP A 107 -8.43 -7.05 16.66
C ASP A 107 -7.29 -6.02 16.63
N PHE A 108 -7.22 -5.21 15.57
CA PHE A 108 -6.14 -4.23 15.42
C PHE A 108 -6.17 -3.16 16.51
N LYS A 109 -5.05 -2.96 17.17
CA LYS A 109 -4.84 -1.93 18.18
C LYS A 109 -3.51 -1.22 17.92
N ALA A 110 -3.55 0.09 17.78
CA ALA A 110 -2.35 0.91 17.64
C ALA A 110 -2.57 2.27 18.31
N GLU A 111 -1.99 2.47 19.50
CA GLU A 111 -2.20 3.68 20.31
C GLU A 111 -1.44 4.90 19.78
N ASN A 112 -0.28 4.70 19.15
CA ASN A 112 0.64 5.78 18.76
C ASN A 112 1.01 5.69 17.27
N PHE A 113 0.06 5.29 16.43
CA PHE A 113 0.26 5.17 15.00
C PHE A 113 -0.71 6.07 14.23
N ARG A 114 -0.16 6.87 13.33
CA ARG A 114 -0.91 7.75 12.44
C ARG A 114 -0.28 7.76 11.07
N VAL A 115 -1.11 7.84 10.03
CA VAL A 115 -0.66 7.99 8.64
C VAL A 115 -1.33 9.21 8.03
N ASP A 116 -0.53 10.11 7.46
CA ASP A 116 -0.98 11.31 6.78
C ASP A 116 -0.59 11.27 5.30
N TYR A 117 -1.37 11.97 4.48
CA TYR A 117 -1.08 12.13 3.07
C TYR A 117 -0.02 13.20 2.88
N ALA A 118 1.14 12.81 2.37
CA ALA A 118 2.17 13.77 1.97
C ALA A 118 3.15 13.14 0.96
N ASP A 119 3.79 14.00 0.19
CA ASP A 119 5.00 13.69 -0.56
C ASP A 119 6.18 13.52 0.41
N PHE A 120 7.16 12.69 0.04
CA PHE A 120 8.32 12.39 0.90
C PHE A 120 9.10 13.65 1.29
N GLU A 121 9.25 14.62 0.40
CA GLU A 121 9.95 15.87 0.68
C GLU A 121 9.28 16.63 1.83
N ASN A 122 7.97 16.88 1.70
CA ASN A 122 7.20 17.58 2.74
C ASN A 122 7.21 16.79 4.06
N ALA A 123 7.06 15.46 3.99
CA ALA A 123 7.09 14.60 5.16
C ALA A 123 8.43 14.68 5.89
N ILE A 124 9.54 14.56 5.19
CA ILE A 124 10.89 14.62 5.77
C ILE A 124 11.17 16.00 6.36
N LEU A 125 10.89 17.08 5.62
CA LEU A 125 11.16 18.46 6.05
C LEU A 125 10.33 18.88 7.26
N SER A 126 9.11 18.34 7.41
CA SER A 126 8.24 18.61 8.56
C SER A 126 8.76 17.97 9.88
N HIS A 127 9.70 17.03 9.80
CA HIS A 127 10.22 16.30 10.95
C HIS A 127 11.75 16.33 11.05
N PRO A 128 12.37 17.53 11.21
CA PRO A 128 13.83 17.68 11.09
C PRO A 128 14.63 16.92 12.15
N LYS A 129 14.02 16.53 13.27
CA LYS A 129 14.67 15.83 14.40
C LYS A 129 14.25 14.36 14.52
N ALA A 130 13.31 13.89 13.71
CA ALA A 130 12.83 12.53 13.82
C ALA A 130 13.86 11.53 13.29
N PHE A 131 13.85 10.32 13.85
CA PHE A 131 14.42 9.16 13.18
C PHE A 131 13.47 8.74 12.06
N LEU A 132 14.01 8.51 10.86
CA LEU A 132 13.22 8.13 9.70
C LEU A 132 13.48 6.67 9.32
N TYR A 133 12.41 5.93 9.08
CA TYR A 133 12.44 4.72 8.27
C TYR A 133 11.79 5.03 6.92
N LEU A 134 12.50 4.74 5.84
CA LEU A 134 12.06 5.03 4.48
C LEU A 134 12.00 3.74 3.66
N ASP A 135 10.90 3.57 2.94
CA ASP A 135 10.68 2.47 2.00
C ASP A 135 10.18 3.07 0.67
N PRO A 136 11.05 3.75 -0.08
CA PRO A 136 10.67 4.40 -1.33
C PRO A 136 10.37 3.38 -2.42
N PRO A 137 9.68 3.78 -3.51
CA PRO A 137 9.58 2.96 -4.70
C PRO A 137 10.98 2.54 -5.18
N TYR A 138 11.17 1.26 -5.42
CA TYR A 138 12.46 0.72 -5.82
C TYR A 138 12.87 1.20 -7.22
N MET A 139 14.16 1.39 -7.43
CA MET A 139 14.67 1.79 -8.74
C MET A 139 14.47 0.66 -9.76
N LEU A 140 13.81 0.98 -10.87
CA LEU A 140 13.55 0.01 -11.93
C LEU A 140 14.72 -0.06 -12.89
N GLU A 141 15.32 -1.21 -13.00
CA GLU A 141 16.25 -1.54 -14.09
C GLU A 141 15.44 -1.81 -15.36
N THR A 142 15.24 -0.82 -16.19
CA THR A 142 14.58 -0.91 -17.51
C THR A 142 13.27 -1.71 -17.61
N SER A 143 12.20 -1.11 -18.12
CA SER A 143 10.92 -1.72 -18.57
C SER A 143 10.13 -2.63 -17.60
N GLN A 144 10.49 -2.74 -16.34
CA GLN A 144 9.69 -3.47 -15.36
C GLN A 144 8.37 -2.74 -15.07
N ASN A 145 7.31 -3.52 -14.85
CA ASN A 145 5.99 -2.99 -14.53
C ASN A 145 6.01 -2.16 -13.25
N SER A 146 5.62 -0.91 -13.35
CA SER A 146 5.46 -0.04 -12.18
C SER A 146 4.31 -0.54 -11.30
N LEU A 147 4.58 -0.76 -10.01
CA LEU A 147 3.65 -1.41 -9.09
C LEU A 147 2.81 -0.43 -8.25
N TYR A 148 3.24 0.83 -8.11
CA TYR A 148 2.66 1.78 -7.19
C TYR A 148 1.88 2.89 -7.90
N GLY A 149 0.77 3.34 -7.26
CA GLY A 149 -0.14 4.34 -7.80
C GLY A 149 -1.26 3.74 -8.66
N VAL A 150 -2.28 4.55 -8.96
CA VAL A 150 -3.48 4.12 -9.72
C VAL A 150 -3.12 3.70 -11.15
N ASN A 151 -2.09 4.35 -11.74
CA ASN A 151 -1.59 4.10 -13.09
C ASN A 151 -0.09 3.73 -13.10
N GLY A 152 0.48 3.35 -11.94
CA GLY A 152 1.92 3.14 -11.79
C GLY A 152 2.75 4.45 -11.78
N ASP A 153 2.08 5.58 -11.68
CA ASP A 153 2.65 6.92 -11.74
C ASP A 153 3.56 7.23 -10.54
N LEU A 154 3.24 6.71 -9.37
CA LEU A 154 4.05 6.91 -8.16
C LEU A 154 5.41 6.21 -8.22
N HIS A 155 5.57 5.21 -9.08
CA HIS A 155 6.84 4.53 -9.28
C HIS A 155 7.70 5.21 -10.35
N LYS A 156 7.10 5.49 -11.52
CA LYS A 156 7.83 6.04 -12.68
C LYS A 156 8.33 7.48 -12.48
N GLY A 157 7.69 8.24 -11.62
CA GLY A 157 8.02 9.64 -11.36
C GLY A 157 8.75 9.87 -10.04
N PHE A 158 9.26 8.81 -9.38
CA PHE A 158 9.94 8.99 -8.11
C PHE A 158 11.34 9.60 -8.30
N GLU A 159 11.61 10.69 -7.58
CA GLU A 159 12.82 11.48 -7.68
C GLU A 159 13.92 10.94 -6.72
N HIS A 160 14.60 9.86 -7.10
CA HIS A 160 15.62 9.18 -6.30
C HIS A 160 16.77 10.09 -5.88
N GLU A 161 17.29 10.91 -6.82
CA GLU A 161 18.38 11.86 -6.56
C GLU A 161 17.95 12.95 -5.57
N LYS A 162 16.72 13.41 -5.66
CA LYS A 162 16.17 14.40 -4.73
C LYS A 162 16.05 13.83 -3.31
N LEU A 163 15.56 12.57 -3.18
CA LEU A 163 15.54 11.89 -1.89
C LEU A 163 16.96 11.81 -1.30
N HIS A 164 17.94 11.36 -2.07
CA HIS A 164 19.34 11.31 -1.64
C HIS A 164 19.83 12.69 -1.18
N SER A 165 19.60 13.74 -1.97
CA SER A 165 20.01 15.11 -1.63
C SER A 165 19.40 15.59 -0.31
N ILE A 166 18.15 15.27 -0.01
CA ILE A 166 17.52 15.62 1.27
C ILE A 166 18.13 14.80 2.42
N LEU A 167 18.35 13.50 2.23
CA LEU A 167 18.92 12.63 3.25
C LEU A 167 20.38 12.92 3.57
N SER A 168 21.15 13.42 2.60
CA SER A 168 22.56 13.81 2.83
C SER A 168 22.74 14.94 3.85
N THR A 169 21.66 15.66 4.17
CA THR A 169 21.66 16.71 5.21
C THR A 169 21.21 16.21 6.58
N ARG A 170 21.06 14.87 6.77
CA ARG A 170 20.47 14.28 7.99
C ARG A 170 21.28 13.10 8.50
N ASP A 171 21.28 12.92 9.82
CA ASP A 171 22.09 11.89 10.49
C ASP A 171 21.28 10.69 10.99
N ARG A 172 19.94 10.76 10.96
CA ARG A 172 19.07 9.81 11.68
C ARG A 172 18.02 9.20 10.76
N TRP A 173 18.46 8.26 9.91
CA TRP A 173 17.54 7.55 9.04
C TRP A 173 18.05 6.13 8.71
N VAL A 174 17.13 5.28 8.33
CA VAL A 174 17.34 3.96 7.74
C VAL A 174 16.40 3.84 6.53
N MET A 175 16.87 3.22 5.47
CA MET A 175 16.10 3.05 4.25
C MET A 175 16.26 1.62 3.71
N SER A 176 15.16 1.01 3.27
CA SER A 176 15.17 -0.21 2.47
C SER A 176 15.17 0.14 0.98
N TYR A 177 15.94 -0.60 0.20
CA TYR A 177 16.03 -0.42 -1.24
C TYR A 177 16.35 -1.75 -1.95
N ASN A 178 16.04 -1.83 -3.27
CA ASN A 178 16.55 -2.94 -4.06
C ASN A 178 18.06 -2.79 -4.30
N ASP A 179 18.75 -3.93 -4.28
CA ASP A 179 20.18 -3.97 -4.53
C ASP A 179 20.45 -3.84 -6.03
N CYS A 180 20.89 -2.66 -6.45
CA CYS A 180 21.33 -2.38 -7.81
C CYS A 180 22.51 -1.41 -7.81
N GLU A 181 23.27 -1.40 -8.92
CA GLU A 181 24.50 -0.61 -9.05
C GLU A 181 24.26 0.89 -8.84
N GLN A 182 23.16 1.43 -9.38
CA GLN A 182 22.83 2.85 -9.25
C GLN A 182 22.60 3.25 -7.79
N ILE A 183 21.90 2.42 -7.01
CA ILE A 183 21.63 2.68 -5.58
C ILE A 183 22.94 2.53 -4.78
N ARG A 184 23.75 1.51 -5.07
CA ARG A 184 25.06 1.34 -4.41
C ARG A 184 25.97 2.53 -4.65
N GLU A 185 26.02 3.07 -5.87
CA GLU A 185 26.83 4.25 -6.18
C GLU A 185 26.26 5.50 -5.53
N MET A 186 24.94 5.70 -5.55
CA MET A 186 24.26 6.86 -4.95
C MET A 186 24.49 6.95 -3.43
N TYR A 187 24.48 5.81 -2.74
CA TYR A 187 24.62 5.74 -1.28
C TYR A 187 25.96 5.17 -0.80
N LYS A 188 27.01 5.19 -1.64
CA LYS A 188 28.32 4.60 -1.33
C LYS A 188 29.02 5.16 -0.10
N ASP A 189 28.68 6.38 0.31
CA ASP A 189 29.25 7.05 1.48
C ASP A 189 28.51 6.68 2.78
N TYR A 190 27.51 5.78 2.71
CA TYR A 190 26.73 5.30 3.83
C TYR A 190 26.96 3.81 4.08
N GLU A 191 26.63 3.34 5.27
CA GLU A 191 26.64 1.91 5.58
C GLU A 191 25.55 1.19 4.81
N ILE A 192 25.93 0.24 3.95
CA ILE A 192 25.02 -0.60 3.17
C ILE A 192 25.02 -2.01 3.75
N ILE A 193 23.88 -2.43 4.27
CA ILE A 193 23.68 -3.77 4.85
C ILE A 193 22.88 -4.61 3.87
N ALA A 194 23.46 -5.70 3.37
CA ALA A 194 22.73 -6.66 2.55
C ALA A 194 21.74 -7.45 3.43
N ALA A 195 20.46 -7.43 3.05
CA ALA A 195 19.42 -8.21 3.72
C ALA A 195 18.85 -9.25 2.74
N GLU A 196 18.82 -10.50 3.16
CA GLU A 196 18.15 -11.57 2.42
C GLU A 196 16.74 -11.75 2.98
N TRP A 197 15.74 -11.69 2.11
CA TRP A 197 14.35 -11.98 2.46
C TRP A 197 14.08 -13.47 2.19
N SER A 198 13.81 -14.22 3.23
CA SER A 198 13.41 -15.63 3.14
C SER A 198 11.90 -15.80 2.95
#